data_a6ccfc003534e843ba691b7db822e140
#
_entry.id   a6ccfc003534e843ba691b7db822e140
#
_cell.length_a   1.000
_cell.length_b   1.000
_cell.length_c   1.000
_cell.angle_alpha   90.00
_cell.angle_beta   90.00
_cell.angle_gamma   90.00
#
_symmetry.space_group_name_H-M   'P 1'
#
loop_
_entity.id
_entity.type
_entity.pdbx_description
1 polymer ?
#
loop_
_entity_poly.entity_id
_entity_poly.type
_entity_poly.pdbx_seq_one_letter_code
_entity_poly.pdbx_strand_id
1 'polypeptide(L)'
;MPTRTHKLFLILLLLCVLPYTTLAQEPDTTGGIPTGADVQPETPVDEWTGKTVLVVGAHPDDDSYAYGTLSLLRENDNEIHVLIMTTGNVGTKDPDMTRTRLSQIRREEELAALSALGIPEDHYINLGYTDGMLEFADKKEVVKQLVYHIRTLQPDVLFAFDPGYGYQAWHKTDHRSASYLAADAARAAEWRLLFPGQINHEGLDAHRIEEYMFFGGPDEAKNVTVDISGAHAENKVQAISKHLSQFSSAWRDYTPELPPDERETYMQNIRERALDSTEAGQPVERFRYYEGIPDGIGKRRGEY
;
A
#
# COMPACT_ATOMS: atom_id res chain seq x y z
N MET A 1 9.40 90.14 29.97
CA MET A 1 9.57 88.92 29.17
C MET A 1 9.78 87.77 30.17
N PRO A 2 8.82 86.85 30.35
CA PRO A 2 9.03 85.77 31.30
C PRO A 2 9.42 84.47 30.56
N THR A 3 10.42 83.83 31.07
CA THR A 3 11.01 82.59 30.65
C THR A 3 10.10 81.43 31.02
N ARG A 4 9.68 80.64 30.06
CA ARG A 4 8.91 79.40 30.25
C ARG A 4 9.88 78.24 30.57
N THR A 5 9.78 77.73 31.79
CA THR A 5 10.39 76.45 32.20
C THR A 5 9.53 75.26 31.80
N HIS A 6 10.02 74.43 30.92
CA HIS A 6 9.40 73.15 30.54
C HIS A 6 9.77 72.11 31.61
N LYS A 7 8.74 71.60 32.34
CA LYS A 7 8.88 70.42 33.22
C LYS A 7 8.76 69.16 32.31
N LEU A 8 9.86 68.44 32.27
CA LEU A 8 9.92 67.10 31.63
C LEU A 8 9.30 66.10 32.57
N PHE A 9 8.15 65.51 32.20
CA PHE A 9 7.56 64.38 32.93
C PHE A 9 8.20 63.10 32.37
N LEU A 10 9.03 62.45 33.20
CA LEU A 10 9.59 61.15 32.92
C LEU A 10 8.55 60.07 33.30
N ILE A 11 7.86 59.50 32.29
CA ILE A 11 7.00 58.32 32.54
C ILE A 11 7.88 57.08 32.54
N LEU A 12 8.08 56.51 33.70
CA LEU A 12 8.77 55.23 33.88
C LEU A 12 7.79 54.11 33.48
N LEU A 13 7.93 53.57 32.27
CA LEU A 13 7.20 52.35 31.85
C LEU A 13 7.89 51.14 32.50
N LEU A 14 7.25 50.60 33.56
CA LEU A 14 7.66 49.34 34.14
C LEU A 14 7.20 48.22 33.19
N LEU A 15 8.08 47.74 32.32
CA LEU A 15 7.86 46.50 31.54
C LEU A 15 7.97 45.31 32.48
N CYS A 16 6.82 44.75 32.92
CA CYS A 16 6.76 43.45 33.49
C CYS A 16 7.10 42.40 32.42
N VAL A 17 8.37 42.02 32.35
CA VAL A 17 8.79 40.85 31.60
C VAL A 17 8.36 39.62 32.44
N LEU A 18 7.18 39.07 32.10
CA LEU A 18 6.83 37.72 32.55
C LEU A 18 7.73 36.76 31.77
N PRO A 19 8.41 35.83 32.45
CA PRO A 19 9.12 34.78 31.74
C PRO A 19 8.08 33.92 31.04
N TYR A 20 8.03 34.01 29.72
CA TYR A 20 7.43 32.97 28.88
C TYR A 20 8.27 31.71 29.09
N THR A 21 7.92 30.89 30.07
CA THR A 21 8.29 29.47 30.04
C THR A 21 7.46 28.85 28.91
N THR A 22 7.99 28.89 27.70
CA THR A 22 7.63 27.88 26.72
C THR A 22 8.03 26.56 27.34
N LEU A 23 7.04 25.85 27.89
CA LEU A 23 7.14 24.41 28.01
C LEU A 23 7.41 23.91 26.60
N ALA A 24 8.68 23.79 26.25
CA ALA A 24 9.08 22.95 25.14
C ALA A 24 8.51 21.58 25.52
N GLN A 25 7.43 21.20 24.86
CA GLN A 25 6.93 19.86 24.85
C GLN A 25 8.12 19.04 24.36
N GLU A 26 8.75 18.28 25.24
CA GLU A 26 9.79 17.34 24.82
C GLU A 26 9.17 16.53 23.68
N PRO A 27 9.87 16.38 22.54
CA PRO A 27 9.36 15.49 21.51
C PRO A 27 9.15 14.13 22.17
N ASP A 28 7.96 13.59 22.05
CA ASP A 28 7.64 12.24 22.49
C ASP A 28 8.64 11.30 21.82
N THR A 29 9.71 10.98 22.53
CA THR A 29 10.78 10.08 22.09
C THR A 29 10.37 8.62 22.27
N THR A 30 9.19 8.34 22.79
CA THR A 30 8.54 7.07 22.61
C THR A 30 8.06 7.07 21.16
N GLY A 31 8.91 6.66 20.23
CA GLY A 31 8.54 6.31 18.87
C GLY A 31 7.59 5.12 18.89
N GLY A 32 6.54 5.25 19.68
CA GLY A 32 5.42 4.35 19.67
C GLY A 32 4.77 4.47 18.32
N ILE A 33 4.73 3.36 17.64
CA ILE A 33 3.86 3.08 16.49
C ILE A 33 2.52 3.71 16.83
N PRO A 34 1.95 4.57 15.99
CA PRO A 34 0.59 5.02 16.17
C PRO A 34 -0.28 3.77 16.24
N THR A 35 -0.58 3.35 17.44
CA THR A 35 -1.46 2.22 17.67
C THR A 35 -2.88 2.70 17.48
N GLY A 36 -3.32 2.78 16.19
CA GLY A 36 -4.69 2.43 15.89
C GLY A 36 -4.86 0.92 16.11
N ALA A 37 -4.02 0.35 16.99
CA ALA A 37 -3.87 -1.08 17.26
C ALA A 37 -5.14 -1.74 17.78
N ASP A 38 -6.12 -0.94 18.22
CA ASP A 38 -7.36 -1.43 18.77
C ASP A 38 -8.53 -1.35 17.79
N VAL A 39 -8.31 -0.81 16.58
CA VAL A 39 -9.37 -0.75 15.56
C VAL A 39 -9.41 -2.08 14.83
N GLN A 40 -10.53 -2.75 14.94
CA GLN A 40 -10.86 -3.97 14.20
C GLN A 40 -11.96 -3.63 13.19
N PRO A 41 -12.03 -4.32 12.04
CA PRO A 41 -13.18 -4.16 11.16
C PRO A 41 -14.46 -4.55 11.91
N GLU A 42 -15.55 -3.80 11.66
CA GLU A 42 -16.85 -4.07 12.28
C GLU A 42 -17.34 -5.49 11.93
N THR A 43 -17.15 -5.89 10.68
CA THR A 43 -17.36 -7.25 10.20
C THR A 43 -16.01 -7.92 10.01
N PRO A 44 -15.76 -9.13 10.53
CA PRO A 44 -14.53 -9.87 10.27
C PRO A 44 -14.23 -9.99 8.77
N VAL A 45 -12.94 -9.94 8.40
CA VAL A 45 -12.52 -9.91 6.99
C VAL A 45 -12.99 -11.15 6.21
N ASP A 46 -13.02 -12.29 6.86
CA ASP A 46 -13.52 -13.57 6.31
C ASP A 46 -15.03 -13.61 6.08
N GLU A 47 -15.77 -12.64 6.62
CA GLU A 47 -17.21 -12.46 6.40
C GLU A 47 -17.53 -11.32 5.40
N TRP A 48 -16.53 -10.63 4.84
CA TRP A 48 -16.77 -9.58 3.86
C TRP A 48 -17.38 -10.14 2.57
N THR A 49 -18.43 -9.47 2.07
CA THR A 49 -19.12 -9.83 0.83
C THR A 49 -19.62 -8.59 0.11
N GLY A 50 -19.63 -8.62 -1.22
CA GLY A 50 -20.14 -7.54 -2.06
C GLY A 50 -19.32 -6.25 -2.02
N LYS A 51 -18.10 -6.28 -1.49
CA LYS A 51 -17.18 -5.13 -1.49
C LYS A 51 -16.39 -5.08 -2.79
N THR A 52 -16.07 -3.87 -3.22
CA THR A 52 -15.04 -3.61 -4.23
C THR A 52 -13.70 -3.38 -3.52
N VAL A 53 -12.72 -4.21 -3.85
CA VAL A 53 -11.37 -4.20 -3.27
C VAL A 53 -10.38 -3.73 -4.32
N LEU A 54 -9.56 -2.72 -3.99
CA LEU A 54 -8.44 -2.28 -4.82
C LEU A 54 -7.13 -2.65 -4.12
N VAL A 55 -6.31 -3.46 -4.78
CA VAL A 55 -4.94 -3.77 -4.34
C VAL A 55 -3.97 -2.91 -5.12
N VAL A 56 -3.05 -2.22 -4.43
CA VAL A 56 -2.06 -1.35 -5.06
C VAL A 56 -0.65 -1.79 -4.69
N GLY A 57 0.11 -2.22 -5.69
CA GLY A 57 1.52 -2.63 -5.57
C GLY A 57 2.47 -1.78 -6.42
N ALA A 58 3.75 -1.90 -6.17
CA ALA A 58 4.81 -1.29 -6.97
C ALA A 58 5.19 -2.16 -8.17
N HIS A 59 5.33 -3.47 -7.97
CA HIS A 59 5.77 -4.44 -8.97
C HIS A 59 4.79 -5.61 -9.12
N PRO A 60 4.75 -6.26 -10.28
CA PRO A 60 4.03 -7.54 -10.43
C PRO A 60 4.64 -8.57 -9.45
N ASP A 61 3.88 -9.03 -8.49
CA ASP A 61 4.15 -9.93 -7.35
C ASP A 61 3.95 -9.30 -5.95
N ASP A 62 3.82 -7.99 -5.83
CA ASP A 62 3.67 -7.33 -4.52
C ASP A 62 2.32 -7.67 -3.84
N ASP A 63 1.28 -7.91 -4.60
CA ASP A 63 -0.03 -8.36 -4.11
C ASP A 63 0.01 -9.77 -3.51
N SER A 64 1.11 -10.52 -3.71
CA SER A 64 1.35 -11.82 -3.08
C SER A 64 1.34 -11.80 -1.55
N TYR A 65 1.52 -10.63 -0.95
CA TYR A 65 1.32 -10.43 0.49
C TYR A 65 -0.11 -10.77 0.94
N ALA A 66 -1.09 -10.68 0.03
CA ALA A 66 -2.50 -10.86 0.32
C ALA A 66 -3.18 -11.99 -0.48
N TYR A 67 -2.47 -12.79 -1.25
CA TYR A 67 -3.07 -13.78 -2.16
C TYR A 67 -4.03 -14.76 -1.48
N GLY A 68 -3.74 -15.17 -0.25
CA GLY A 68 -4.64 -16.04 0.51
C GLY A 68 -5.94 -15.32 0.88
N THR A 69 -5.83 -14.10 1.39
CA THR A 69 -6.97 -13.24 1.70
C THR A 69 -7.76 -12.88 0.44
N LEU A 70 -7.08 -12.53 -0.66
CA LEU A 70 -7.75 -12.22 -1.93
C LEU A 70 -8.51 -13.44 -2.48
N SER A 71 -7.95 -14.65 -2.35
CA SER A 71 -8.65 -15.89 -2.69
C SER A 71 -9.92 -16.07 -1.88
N LEU A 72 -9.87 -15.82 -0.56
CA LEU A 72 -11.01 -15.89 0.34
C LEU A 72 -12.07 -14.84 -0.01
N LEU A 73 -11.65 -13.59 -0.19
CA LEU A 73 -12.55 -12.49 -0.53
C LEU A 73 -13.23 -12.73 -1.89
N ARG A 74 -12.51 -13.30 -2.86
CA ARG A 74 -13.07 -13.65 -4.17
C ARG A 74 -14.12 -14.74 -4.07
N GLU A 75 -13.91 -15.75 -3.24
CA GLU A 75 -14.89 -16.81 -2.97
C GLU A 75 -16.16 -16.25 -2.31
N ASN A 76 -16.02 -15.19 -1.50
CA ASN A 76 -17.10 -14.51 -0.82
C ASN A 76 -17.77 -13.41 -1.68
N ASP A 77 -17.73 -13.52 -3.01
CA ASP A 77 -18.38 -12.59 -3.96
C ASP A 77 -17.95 -11.12 -3.83
N ASN A 78 -16.72 -10.85 -3.40
CA ASN A 78 -16.13 -9.51 -3.50
C ASN A 78 -15.52 -9.30 -4.89
N GLU A 79 -15.57 -8.07 -5.39
CA GLU A 79 -14.93 -7.65 -6.63
C GLU A 79 -13.52 -7.16 -6.34
N ILE A 80 -12.50 -7.80 -6.96
CA ILE A 80 -11.09 -7.49 -6.68
C ILE A 80 -10.43 -6.93 -7.93
N HIS A 81 -9.80 -5.76 -7.79
CA HIS A 81 -8.96 -5.14 -8.79
C HIS A 81 -7.54 -5.02 -8.28
N VAL A 82 -6.56 -5.29 -9.14
CA VAL A 82 -5.14 -5.19 -8.84
C VAL A 82 -4.49 -4.13 -9.73
N LEU A 83 -3.93 -3.10 -9.11
CA LEU A 83 -3.22 -2.02 -9.78
C LEU A 83 -1.75 -2.05 -9.39
N ILE A 84 -0.90 -2.28 -10.38
CA ILE A 84 0.55 -2.28 -10.22
C ILE A 84 1.15 -1.05 -10.91
N MET A 85 1.99 -0.31 -10.20
CA MET A 85 2.51 0.97 -10.69
C MET A 85 3.61 0.80 -11.72
N THR A 86 4.51 -0.18 -11.58
CA THR A 86 5.63 -0.39 -12.51
C THR A 86 5.46 -1.67 -13.33
N THR A 87 6.24 -1.80 -14.38
CA THR A 87 6.27 -3.03 -15.19
C THR A 87 7.21 -4.11 -14.62
N GLY A 88 7.91 -3.83 -13.52
CA GLY A 88 8.89 -4.76 -12.93
C GLY A 88 10.07 -5.10 -13.84
N ASN A 89 10.41 -4.20 -14.78
CA ASN A 89 11.30 -4.48 -15.91
C ASN A 89 12.81 -4.38 -15.60
N VAL A 90 13.19 -4.36 -14.31
CA VAL A 90 14.61 -4.28 -13.87
C VAL A 90 14.98 -5.43 -12.95
N GLY A 91 14.01 -6.08 -12.33
CA GLY A 91 14.20 -7.11 -11.30
C GLY A 91 14.74 -8.43 -11.84
N THR A 92 15.98 -8.47 -12.39
CA THR A 92 16.64 -9.69 -12.88
C THR A 92 18.16 -9.60 -12.76
N LYS A 93 18.82 -10.75 -12.73
CA LYS A 93 20.28 -10.92 -12.87
C LYS A 93 20.67 -11.67 -14.14
N ASP A 94 19.71 -12.04 -14.98
CA ASP A 94 19.96 -12.63 -16.29
C ASP A 94 20.64 -11.60 -17.21
N PRO A 95 21.89 -11.85 -17.66
CA PRO A 95 22.64 -10.90 -18.48
C PRO A 95 22.06 -10.71 -19.89
N ASP A 96 21.27 -11.67 -20.38
CA ASP A 96 20.68 -11.67 -21.72
C ASP A 96 19.25 -11.12 -21.71
N MET A 97 18.72 -10.75 -20.53
CA MET A 97 17.39 -10.20 -20.39
C MET A 97 17.33 -8.74 -20.81
N THR A 98 16.29 -8.37 -21.52
CA THR A 98 15.95 -6.98 -21.85
C THR A 98 14.78 -6.47 -21.01
N ARG A 99 14.72 -5.16 -20.77
CA ARG A 99 13.59 -4.54 -20.04
C ARG A 99 12.25 -4.86 -20.68
N THR A 100 12.15 -4.79 -22.01
CA THR A 100 10.91 -5.07 -22.73
C THR A 100 10.49 -6.53 -22.56
N ARG A 101 11.44 -7.47 -22.69
CA ARG A 101 11.16 -8.89 -22.49
C ARG A 101 10.72 -9.19 -21.06
N LEU A 102 11.42 -8.65 -20.07
CA LEU A 102 11.09 -8.87 -18.66
C LEU A 102 9.70 -8.31 -18.30
N SER A 103 9.35 -7.12 -18.80
CA SER A 103 8.02 -6.56 -18.54
C SER A 103 6.88 -7.41 -19.12
N GLN A 104 7.10 -8.04 -20.28
CA GLN A 104 6.13 -8.96 -20.85
C GLN A 104 6.00 -10.23 -20.02
N ILE A 105 7.14 -10.84 -19.65
CA ILE A 105 7.18 -12.03 -18.80
C ILE A 105 6.44 -11.77 -17.49
N ARG A 106 6.80 -10.70 -16.78
CA ARG A 106 6.20 -10.41 -15.48
C ARG A 106 4.71 -10.07 -15.56
N ARG A 107 4.27 -9.45 -16.67
CA ARG A 107 2.84 -9.27 -16.93
C ARG A 107 2.12 -10.62 -17.09
N GLU A 108 2.69 -11.55 -17.86
CA GLU A 108 2.10 -12.87 -18.08
C GLU A 108 2.09 -13.69 -16.79
N GLU A 109 3.15 -13.62 -15.98
CA GLU A 109 3.24 -14.25 -14.66
C GLU A 109 2.17 -13.69 -13.70
N GLU A 110 1.99 -12.38 -13.65
CA GLU A 110 0.96 -11.70 -12.85
C GLU A 110 -0.45 -12.15 -13.25
N LEU A 111 -0.77 -12.10 -14.54
CA LEU A 111 -2.08 -12.56 -15.03
C LEU A 111 -2.34 -14.04 -14.70
N ALA A 112 -1.31 -14.88 -14.79
CA ALA A 112 -1.42 -16.29 -14.40
C ALA A 112 -1.64 -16.46 -12.89
N ALA A 113 -1.01 -15.61 -12.06
CA ALA A 113 -1.20 -15.60 -10.61
C ALA A 113 -2.64 -15.17 -10.26
N LEU A 114 -3.12 -14.08 -10.83
CA LEU A 114 -4.49 -13.58 -10.63
C LEU A 114 -5.54 -14.60 -11.10
N SER A 115 -5.30 -15.25 -12.23
CA SER A 115 -6.17 -16.33 -12.73
C SER A 115 -6.25 -17.51 -11.74
N ALA A 116 -5.15 -17.85 -11.07
CA ALA A 116 -5.15 -18.89 -10.04
C ALA A 116 -5.97 -18.52 -8.80
N LEU A 117 -6.20 -17.22 -8.56
CA LEU A 117 -7.07 -16.68 -7.51
C LEU A 117 -8.53 -16.47 -7.99
N GLY A 118 -8.83 -16.74 -9.27
CA GLY A 118 -10.14 -16.47 -9.86
C GLY A 118 -10.40 -14.99 -10.15
N ILE A 119 -9.36 -14.16 -10.21
CA ILE A 119 -9.46 -12.72 -10.54
C ILE A 119 -9.35 -12.57 -12.06
N PRO A 120 -10.32 -11.91 -12.74
CA PRO A 120 -10.33 -11.73 -14.18
C PRO A 120 -9.18 -10.85 -14.68
N GLU A 121 -8.72 -11.10 -15.93
CA GLU A 121 -7.63 -10.32 -16.56
C GLU A 121 -7.95 -8.82 -16.68
N ASP A 122 -9.19 -8.45 -16.97
CA ASP A 122 -9.64 -7.06 -17.08
C ASP A 122 -9.71 -6.31 -15.75
N HIS A 123 -9.50 -7.01 -14.63
CA HIS A 123 -9.31 -6.42 -13.31
C HIS A 123 -7.84 -6.10 -12.99
N TYR A 124 -6.92 -6.42 -13.90
CA TYR A 124 -5.51 -6.05 -13.76
C TYR A 124 -5.19 -4.73 -14.46
N ILE A 125 -4.63 -3.80 -13.73
CA ILE A 125 -4.22 -2.47 -14.20
C ILE A 125 -2.72 -2.31 -13.98
N ASN A 126 -1.98 -1.88 -15.01
CA ASN A 126 -0.56 -1.53 -14.87
C ASN A 126 -0.33 -0.11 -15.38
N LEU A 127 0.26 0.75 -14.55
CA LEU A 127 0.51 2.15 -14.91
C LEU A 127 1.73 2.35 -15.82
N GLY A 128 2.55 1.32 -16.00
CA GLY A 128 3.63 1.31 -16.98
C GLY A 128 4.91 2.06 -16.57
N TYR A 129 5.08 2.43 -15.30
CA TYR A 129 6.31 3.07 -14.83
C TYR A 129 7.49 2.08 -14.87
N THR A 130 8.70 2.64 -14.95
CA THR A 130 9.93 1.85 -14.91
C THR A 130 10.23 1.42 -13.47
N ASP A 131 10.50 0.14 -13.26
CA ASP A 131 10.97 -0.44 -12.00
C ASP A 131 12.27 0.25 -11.51
N GLY A 132 12.35 0.55 -10.22
CA GLY A 132 13.45 1.29 -9.59
C GLY A 132 13.40 2.80 -9.81
N MET A 133 12.37 3.32 -10.51
CA MET A 133 12.28 4.74 -10.87
C MET A 133 11.02 5.44 -10.36
N LEU A 134 10.19 4.76 -9.58
CA LEU A 134 8.93 5.33 -9.11
C LEU A 134 9.15 6.53 -8.17
N GLU A 135 10.21 6.52 -7.37
CA GLU A 135 10.57 7.64 -6.49
C GLU A 135 10.93 8.91 -7.27
N PHE A 136 11.39 8.77 -8.52
CA PHE A 136 11.78 9.88 -9.42
C PHE A 136 10.67 10.27 -10.40
N ALA A 137 9.55 9.55 -10.39
CA ALA A 137 8.41 9.89 -11.22
C ALA A 137 7.75 11.20 -10.75
N ASP A 138 7.05 11.86 -11.67
CA ASP A 138 6.22 13.02 -11.29
C ASP A 138 5.07 12.54 -10.39
N LYS A 139 5.19 12.80 -9.09
CA LYS A 139 4.21 12.41 -8.08
C LYS A 139 2.80 12.85 -8.42
N LYS A 140 2.64 14.06 -8.97
CA LYS A 140 1.33 14.59 -9.33
C LYS A 140 0.68 13.74 -10.43
N GLU A 141 1.45 13.33 -11.43
CA GLU A 141 0.92 12.51 -12.53
C GLU A 141 0.63 11.08 -12.07
N VAL A 142 1.47 10.48 -11.19
CA VAL A 142 1.17 9.16 -10.60
C VAL A 142 -0.09 9.23 -9.76
N VAL A 143 -0.19 10.19 -8.83
CA VAL A 143 -1.37 10.36 -7.98
C VAL A 143 -2.62 10.62 -8.82
N LYS A 144 -2.53 11.43 -9.89
CA LYS A 144 -3.65 11.69 -10.79
C LYS A 144 -4.17 10.40 -11.46
N GLN A 145 -3.29 9.50 -11.88
CA GLN A 145 -3.68 8.22 -12.47
C GLN A 145 -4.33 7.32 -11.43
N LEU A 146 -3.75 7.21 -10.23
CA LEU A 146 -4.35 6.45 -9.12
C LEU A 146 -5.73 7.00 -8.74
N VAL A 147 -5.88 8.32 -8.62
CA VAL A 147 -7.18 8.98 -8.35
C VAL A 147 -8.21 8.67 -9.43
N TYR A 148 -7.77 8.62 -10.70
CA TYR A 148 -8.64 8.23 -11.79
C TYR A 148 -9.21 6.81 -11.59
N HIS A 149 -8.36 5.85 -11.27
CA HIS A 149 -8.80 4.48 -11.03
C HIS A 149 -9.64 4.33 -9.76
N ILE A 150 -9.29 5.01 -8.68
CA ILE A 150 -10.09 5.03 -7.44
C ILE A 150 -11.49 5.60 -7.72
N ARG A 151 -11.60 6.69 -8.46
CA ARG A 151 -12.89 7.29 -8.81
C ARG A 151 -13.71 6.44 -9.79
N THR A 152 -13.02 5.69 -10.66
CA THR A 152 -13.68 4.79 -11.62
C THR A 152 -14.22 3.55 -10.93
N LEU A 153 -13.42 2.93 -10.07
CA LEU A 153 -13.72 1.66 -9.42
C LEU A 153 -14.55 1.84 -8.14
N GLN A 154 -14.44 3.00 -7.49
CA GLN A 154 -15.09 3.32 -6.21
C GLN A 154 -14.89 2.24 -5.14
N PRO A 155 -13.64 1.84 -4.82
CA PRO A 155 -13.39 0.73 -3.92
C PRO A 155 -13.79 1.05 -2.48
N ASP A 156 -14.39 0.08 -1.80
CA ASP A 156 -14.68 0.14 -0.37
C ASP A 156 -13.40 -0.03 0.45
N VAL A 157 -12.48 -0.86 -0.04
CA VAL A 157 -11.26 -1.26 0.66
C VAL A 157 -10.03 -1.07 -0.21
N LEU A 158 -8.96 -0.50 0.36
CA LEU A 158 -7.64 -0.40 -0.25
C LEU A 158 -6.63 -1.32 0.44
N PHE A 159 -6.04 -2.24 -0.31
CA PHE A 159 -4.84 -2.98 0.08
C PHE A 159 -3.61 -2.29 -0.51
N ALA A 160 -2.60 -1.99 0.30
CA ALA A 160 -1.35 -1.37 -0.14
C ALA A 160 -0.20 -1.64 0.82
N PHE A 161 1.03 -1.30 0.42
CA PHE A 161 2.14 -1.21 1.37
C PHE A 161 1.83 -0.22 2.49
N ASP A 162 2.28 -0.54 3.71
CA ASP A 162 2.06 0.28 4.88
C ASP A 162 2.77 1.64 4.79
N PRO A 163 2.03 2.78 4.70
CA PRO A 163 2.63 4.11 4.65
C PRO A 163 3.07 4.62 6.01
N GLY A 164 2.53 4.10 7.12
CA GLY A 164 2.77 4.61 8.47
C GLY A 164 4.20 4.34 8.94
N TYR A 165 4.74 3.17 8.63
CA TYR A 165 6.12 2.80 8.92
C TYR A 165 7.01 3.00 7.71
N GLY A 166 6.40 3.32 6.59
CA GLY A 166 7.03 3.35 5.30
C GLY A 166 7.83 2.07 5.07
N TYR A 167 7.82 1.49 3.93
CA TYR A 167 8.70 0.38 3.64
C TYR A 167 10.15 0.84 3.79
N GLN A 168 10.70 0.71 5.00
CA GLN A 168 11.99 1.26 5.39
C GLN A 168 13.17 0.41 4.90
N ALA A 169 12.89 -0.70 4.19
CA ALA A 169 13.93 -1.54 3.67
C ALA A 169 14.82 -0.76 2.70
N TRP A 170 16.11 -0.81 2.98
CA TRP A 170 17.13 -0.23 2.13
C TRP A 170 16.98 -0.74 0.69
N HIS A 171 17.21 0.09 -0.32
CA HIS A 171 17.08 -0.20 -1.76
C HIS A 171 15.68 -0.58 -2.29
N LYS A 172 14.65 -0.50 -1.49
CA LYS A 172 13.25 -0.76 -1.89
C LYS A 172 12.47 0.56 -2.05
N THR A 173 13.00 1.45 -2.89
CA THR A 173 12.44 2.80 -3.07
C THR A 173 11.05 2.77 -3.66
N ASP A 174 10.76 1.86 -4.59
CA ASP A 174 9.47 1.76 -5.25
C ASP A 174 8.36 1.31 -4.27
N HIS A 175 8.63 0.33 -3.39
CA HIS A 175 7.66 -0.06 -2.35
C HIS A 175 7.31 1.11 -1.42
N ARG A 176 8.33 1.87 -0.99
CA ARG A 176 8.15 3.08 -0.19
C ARG A 176 7.34 4.14 -0.93
N SER A 177 7.66 4.38 -2.20
CA SER A 177 6.93 5.32 -3.03
C SER A 177 5.49 4.88 -3.26
N ALA A 178 5.26 3.60 -3.56
CA ALA A 178 3.93 3.05 -3.76
C ALA A 178 3.05 3.19 -2.52
N SER A 179 3.61 2.96 -1.31
CA SER A 179 2.88 3.11 -0.05
C SER A 179 2.34 4.53 0.14
N TYR A 180 3.19 5.55 -0.04
CA TYR A 180 2.78 6.95 0.08
C TYR A 180 1.86 7.40 -1.06
N LEU A 181 2.14 6.99 -2.30
CA LEU A 181 1.35 7.38 -3.47
C LEU A 181 -0.08 6.81 -3.41
N ALA A 182 -0.23 5.57 -2.93
CA ALA A 182 -1.54 4.95 -2.73
C ALA A 182 -2.36 5.69 -1.66
N ALA A 183 -1.75 6.01 -0.50
CA ALA A 183 -2.40 6.75 0.57
C ALA A 183 -2.77 8.19 0.15
N ASP A 184 -1.83 8.90 -0.52
CA ASP A 184 -2.05 10.25 -1.04
C ASP A 184 -3.18 10.26 -2.09
N ALA A 185 -3.24 9.24 -2.95
CA ALA A 185 -4.29 9.13 -3.96
C ALA A 185 -5.66 8.82 -3.34
N ALA A 186 -5.73 7.93 -2.37
CA ALA A 186 -6.95 7.63 -1.63
C ALA A 186 -7.50 8.90 -0.98
N ARG A 187 -6.63 9.69 -0.35
CA ARG A 187 -7.00 10.98 0.25
C ARG A 187 -7.41 12.00 -0.80
N ALA A 188 -6.72 12.07 -1.94
CA ALA A 188 -7.02 13.03 -3.01
C ALA A 188 -8.34 12.72 -3.73
N ALA A 189 -8.72 11.43 -3.85
CA ALA A 189 -9.89 11.00 -4.60
C ALA A 189 -11.21 11.55 -4.04
N GLU A 190 -11.31 11.79 -2.72
CA GLU A 190 -12.51 12.35 -2.09
C GLU A 190 -12.69 13.86 -2.31
N TRP A 191 -11.64 14.56 -2.77
CA TRP A 191 -11.68 16.02 -2.94
C TRP A 191 -11.99 16.41 -4.39
N ARG A 192 -13.20 16.91 -4.62
CA ARG A 192 -13.69 17.30 -5.95
C ARG A 192 -12.81 18.32 -6.67
N LEU A 193 -12.10 19.17 -5.95
CA LEU A 193 -11.23 20.22 -6.51
C LEU A 193 -9.80 19.72 -6.78
N LEU A 194 -9.43 18.51 -6.35
CA LEU A 194 -8.23 17.85 -6.83
C LEU A 194 -8.53 17.10 -8.12
N PHE A 195 -7.76 17.34 -9.16
CA PHE A 195 -7.97 16.80 -10.52
C PHE A 195 -9.40 17.00 -11.04
N PRO A 196 -9.92 18.27 -11.06
CA PRO A 196 -11.32 18.54 -11.37
C PRO A 196 -11.72 18.14 -12.80
N GLY A 197 -10.75 17.94 -13.71
CA GLY A 197 -11.01 17.43 -15.06
C GLY A 197 -11.70 16.07 -15.04
N GLN A 198 -11.31 15.18 -14.15
CA GLN A 198 -11.93 13.86 -13.99
C GLN A 198 -13.41 13.94 -13.61
N ILE A 199 -13.76 14.94 -12.77
CA ILE A 199 -15.16 15.19 -12.39
C ILE A 199 -15.92 15.88 -13.53
N ASN A 200 -15.37 16.99 -14.05
CA ASN A 200 -16.12 17.91 -14.92
C ASN A 200 -16.14 17.47 -16.39
N HIS A 201 -15.15 16.70 -16.84
CA HIS A 201 -15.00 16.31 -18.26
C HIS A 201 -15.14 14.80 -18.48
N GLU A 202 -14.69 13.98 -17.52
CA GLU A 202 -14.73 12.53 -17.62
C GLU A 202 -15.96 11.93 -16.90
N GLY A 203 -16.71 12.76 -16.15
CA GLY A 203 -17.97 12.37 -15.51
C GLY A 203 -17.81 11.45 -14.30
N LEU A 204 -16.61 11.40 -13.71
CA LEU A 204 -16.36 10.61 -12.51
C LEU A 204 -16.86 11.34 -11.25
N ASP A 205 -17.18 10.60 -10.21
CA ASP A 205 -17.51 11.16 -8.91
C ASP A 205 -16.33 11.12 -7.94
N ALA A 206 -16.30 12.06 -7.00
CA ALA A 206 -15.35 11.99 -5.89
C ALA A 206 -15.69 10.76 -5.04
N HIS A 207 -14.66 10.04 -4.62
CA HIS A 207 -14.83 8.81 -3.87
C HIS A 207 -13.93 8.79 -2.63
N ARG A 208 -14.46 8.30 -1.53
CA ARG A 208 -13.75 8.11 -0.27
C ARG A 208 -13.66 6.62 0.03
N ILE A 209 -12.44 6.15 0.18
CA ILE A 209 -12.17 4.80 0.67
C ILE A 209 -12.33 4.83 2.20
N GLU A 210 -13.07 3.88 2.75
CA GLU A 210 -13.35 3.84 4.17
C GLU A 210 -12.45 2.86 4.93
N GLU A 211 -11.99 1.79 4.29
CA GLU A 211 -11.22 0.71 4.92
C GLU A 211 -9.88 0.50 4.22
N TYR A 212 -8.85 0.22 5.00
CA TYR A 212 -7.49 0.01 4.52
C TYR A 212 -6.88 -1.25 5.14
N MET A 213 -6.24 -2.06 4.32
CA MET A 213 -5.49 -3.26 4.69
C MET A 213 -4.03 -3.09 4.27
N PHE A 214 -3.18 -2.63 5.16
CA PHE A 214 -1.78 -2.39 4.85
C PHE A 214 -0.92 -3.62 5.12
N PHE A 215 -0.10 -4.00 4.14
CA PHE A 215 0.87 -5.08 4.21
C PHE A 215 2.31 -4.58 4.16
N GLY A 216 3.30 -5.46 4.39
CA GLY A 216 4.73 -5.14 4.31
C GLY A 216 5.26 -4.27 5.46
N GLY A 217 4.42 -3.89 6.41
CA GLY A 217 4.83 -3.23 7.65
C GLY A 217 5.36 -4.21 8.70
N PRO A 218 5.89 -3.69 9.83
CA PRO A 218 6.41 -4.52 10.91
C PRO A 218 5.28 -5.29 11.61
N ASP A 219 5.60 -6.48 12.13
CA ASP A 219 4.59 -7.38 12.71
C ASP A 219 3.87 -6.76 13.91
N GLU A 220 4.55 -5.97 14.71
CA GLU A 220 3.99 -5.26 15.86
C GLU A 220 2.95 -4.19 15.49
N ALA A 221 2.94 -3.74 14.24
CA ALA A 221 1.93 -2.80 13.74
C ALA A 221 0.68 -3.48 13.20
N LYS A 222 0.74 -4.79 12.96
CA LYS A 222 -0.37 -5.55 12.38
C LYS A 222 -1.41 -5.87 13.46
N ASN A 223 -2.65 -5.53 13.22
CA ASN A 223 -3.76 -5.66 14.16
C ASN A 223 -4.88 -6.57 13.67
N VAL A 224 -4.83 -7.02 12.41
CA VAL A 224 -5.80 -7.96 11.84
C VAL A 224 -5.06 -9.19 11.31
N THR A 225 -5.58 -10.36 11.67
CA THR A 225 -5.12 -11.67 11.20
C THR A 225 -6.26 -12.32 10.42
N VAL A 226 -5.97 -12.81 9.22
CA VAL A 226 -6.91 -13.56 8.37
C VAL A 226 -6.42 -14.99 8.28
N ASP A 227 -7.27 -15.95 8.69
CA ASP A 227 -7.03 -17.37 8.48
C ASP A 227 -7.23 -17.71 7.00
N ILE A 228 -6.16 -18.20 6.38
CA ILE A 228 -6.17 -18.60 4.96
C ILE A 228 -6.08 -20.12 4.78
N SER A 229 -6.44 -20.88 5.80
CA SER A 229 -6.36 -22.34 5.78
C SER A 229 -7.11 -22.99 4.62
N GLY A 230 -6.77 -24.23 4.31
CA GLY A 230 -7.46 -25.01 3.30
C GLY A 230 -7.17 -24.57 1.87
N ALA A 231 -8.21 -24.33 1.09
CA ALA A 231 -8.09 -23.99 -0.34
C ALA A 231 -7.35 -22.66 -0.58
N HIS A 232 -7.51 -21.68 0.32
CA HIS A 232 -6.90 -20.36 0.16
C HIS A 232 -5.38 -20.41 0.32
N ALA A 233 -4.86 -21.24 1.24
CA ALA A 233 -3.43 -21.50 1.37
C ALA A 233 -2.86 -22.13 0.11
N GLU A 234 -3.56 -23.10 -0.48
CA GLU A 234 -3.12 -23.74 -1.72
C GLU A 234 -3.20 -22.79 -2.89
N ASN A 235 -4.27 -21.99 -3.02
CA ASN A 235 -4.41 -20.97 -4.05
C ASN A 235 -3.29 -19.91 -3.97
N LYS A 236 -2.90 -19.49 -2.75
CA LYS A 236 -1.74 -18.63 -2.52
C LYS A 236 -0.45 -19.27 -3.04
N VAL A 237 -0.19 -20.53 -2.71
CA VAL A 237 0.98 -21.26 -3.19
C VAL A 237 0.99 -21.34 -4.71
N GLN A 238 -0.14 -21.67 -5.33
CA GLN A 238 -0.27 -21.76 -6.78
C GLN A 238 -0.06 -20.40 -7.45
N ALA A 239 -0.62 -19.32 -6.91
CA ALA A 239 -0.45 -17.97 -7.45
C ALA A 239 1.02 -17.50 -7.36
N ILE A 240 1.65 -17.61 -6.18
CA ILE A 240 3.08 -17.23 -6.04
C ILE A 240 3.96 -18.05 -6.98
N SER A 241 3.64 -19.32 -7.22
CA SER A 241 4.42 -20.20 -8.09
C SER A 241 4.45 -19.75 -9.57
N LYS A 242 3.57 -18.83 -9.98
CA LYS A 242 3.56 -18.28 -11.34
C LYS A 242 4.68 -17.27 -11.58
N HIS A 243 5.19 -16.62 -10.55
CA HIS A 243 6.25 -15.61 -10.66
C HIS A 243 7.65 -16.25 -10.76
N LEU A 244 7.84 -17.10 -11.77
CA LEU A 244 9.10 -17.86 -12.00
C LEU A 244 10.30 -16.94 -12.10
N SER A 245 10.17 -15.82 -12.83
CA SER A 245 11.25 -14.86 -13.04
C SER A 245 11.74 -14.20 -11.75
N GLN A 246 10.98 -14.29 -10.66
CA GLN A 246 11.28 -13.62 -9.38
C GLN A 246 11.66 -14.60 -8.26
N PHE A 247 11.08 -15.79 -8.25
CA PHE A 247 11.20 -16.71 -7.12
C PHE A 247 11.94 -18.02 -7.43
N SER A 248 12.45 -18.18 -8.66
CA SER A 248 13.21 -19.37 -9.06
C SER A 248 14.63 -19.04 -9.54
N SER A 249 15.38 -20.05 -10.03
CA SER A 249 16.65 -19.88 -10.73
C SER A 249 16.54 -19.00 -11.98
N ALA A 250 15.34 -18.90 -12.57
CA ALA A 250 15.03 -18.05 -13.72
C ALA A 250 15.28 -16.55 -13.47
N TRP A 251 15.41 -16.10 -12.22
CA TRP A 251 15.88 -14.75 -11.90
C TRP A 251 17.31 -14.48 -12.39
N ARG A 252 18.13 -15.53 -12.58
CA ARG A 252 19.54 -15.42 -13.01
C ARG A 252 19.78 -15.90 -14.43
N ASP A 253 18.96 -16.86 -14.87
CA ASP A 253 19.02 -17.49 -16.18
C ASP A 253 17.60 -17.90 -16.55
N TYR A 254 16.94 -17.02 -17.28
CA TYR A 254 15.49 -17.15 -17.50
C TYR A 254 15.16 -18.32 -18.40
N THR A 255 14.33 -19.21 -17.88
CA THR A 255 13.63 -20.24 -18.63
C THR A 255 12.12 -20.14 -18.40
N PRO A 256 11.29 -20.29 -19.43
CA PRO A 256 9.83 -20.22 -19.29
C PRO A 256 9.24 -21.39 -18.49
N GLU A 257 10.01 -22.48 -18.38
CA GLU A 257 9.65 -23.66 -17.60
C GLU A 257 10.90 -24.15 -16.87
N LEU A 258 10.73 -24.50 -15.61
CA LEU A 258 11.80 -25.10 -14.83
C LEU A 258 12.02 -26.55 -15.24
N PRO A 259 13.28 -27.04 -15.25
CA PRO A 259 13.60 -28.45 -15.37
C PRO A 259 12.80 -29.30 -14.34
N PRO A 260 12.41 -30.55 -14.66
CA PRO A 260 11.60 -31.38 -13.77
C PRO A 260 12.21 -31.60 -12.38
N ASP A 261 13.51 -31.70 -12.29
CA ASP A 261 14.28 -31.86 -11.06
C ASP A 261 14.35 -30.59 -10.19
N GLU A 262 14.21 -29.42 -10.79
CA GLU A 262 14.11 -28.15 -10.07
C GLU A 262 12.71 -27.82 -9.64
N ARG A 263 11.69 -28.26 -10.40
CA ARG A 263 10.28 -27.93 -10.19
C ARG A 263 9.78 -28.35 -8.81
N GLU A 264 10.11 -29.56 -8.36
CA GLU A 264 9.67 -30.07 -7.06
C GLU A 264 10.25 -29.23 -5.92
N THR A 265 11.57 -28.97 -5.97
CA THR A 265 12.27 -28.12 -4.98
C THR A 265 11.70 -26.70 -5.00
N TYR A 266 11.44 -26.15 -6.19
CA TYR A 266 10.81 -24.83 -6.33
C TYR A 266 9.46 -24.76 -5.65
N MET A 267 8.57 -25.72 -5.93
CA MET A 267 7.22 -25.76 -5.32
C MET A 267 7.28 -25.93 -3.81
N GLN A 268 8.23 -26.72 -3.29
CA GLN A 268 8.45 -26.83 -1.85
C GLN A 268 8.89 -25.49 -1.24
N ASN A 269 9.87 -24.81 -1.85
CA ASN A 269 10.34 -23.50 -1.38
C ASN A 269 9.23 -22.44 -1.42
N ILE A 270 8.41 -22.45 -2.49
CA ILE A 270 7.23 -21.56 -2.57
C ILE A 270 6.25 -21.84 -1.45
N ARG A 271 5.95 -23.11 -1.17
CA ARG A 271 5.04 -23.50 -0.11
C ARG A 271 5.55 -23.06 1.26
N GLU A 272 6.81 -23.31 1.57
CA GLU A 272 7.42 -22.88 2.82
C GLU A 272 7.36 -21.36 2.97
N ARG A 273 7.70 -20.60 1.93
CA ARG A 273 7.63 -19.13 1.93
C ARG A 273 6.20 -18.59 2.04
N ALA A 274 5.27 -19.18 1.30
CA ALA A 274 3.88 -18.70 1.24
C ALA A 274 3.14 -18.91 2.56
N LEU A 275 3.52 -19.95 3.32
CA LEU A 275 2.85 -20.38 4.53
C LEU A 275 3.72 -20.26 5.79
N ASP A 276 4.73 -19.37 5.76
CA ASP A 276 5.66 -19.14 6.89
C ASP A 276 5.00 -18.43 8.07
N SER A 277 3.96 -17.63 7.81
CA SER A 277 3.18 -16.96 8.84
C SER A 277 2.06 -17.87 9.34
N THR A 278 2.13 -18.23 10.62
CA THR A 278 1.12 -19.11 11.24
C THR A 278 0.62 -18.54 12.56
N GLU A 279 -0.63 -18.87 12.89
CA GLU A 279 -1.23 -18.64 14.20
C GLU A 279 -1.94 -19.92 14.65
N ALA A 280 -1.63 -20.38 15.87
CA ALA A 280 -2.10 -21.66 16.38
C ALA A 280 -1.86 -22.86 15.42
N GLY A 281 -0.81 -22.78 14.59
CA GLY A 281 -0.45 -23.80 13.59
C GLY A 281 -1.25 -23.73 12.28
N GLN A 282 -2.11 -22.73 12.10
CA GLN A 282 -2.82 -22.48 10.84
C GLN A 282 -2.12 -21.37 10.05
N PRO A 283 -2.06 -21.47 8.70
CA PRO A 283 -1.51 -20.42 7.87
C PRO A 283 -2.40 -19.18 7.91
N VAL A 284 -1.75 -18.02 8.10
CA VAL A 284 -2.44 -16.74 8.21
C VAL A 284 -1.77 -15.66 7.38
N GLU A 285 -2.53 -14.63 7.05
CA GLU A 285 -2.01 -13.35 6.57
C GLU A 285 -2.33 -12.27 7.59
N ARG A 286 -1.39 -11.33 7.77
CA ARG A 286 -1.52 -10.27 8.77
C ARG A 286 -1.39 -8.90 8.14
N PHE A 287 -2.30 -8.00 8.55
CA PHE A 287 -2.39 -6.65 8.03
C PHE A 287 -2.48 -5.64 9.16
N ARG A 288 -2.05 -4.42 8.87
CA ARG A 288 -2.48 -3.28 9.65
C ARG A 288 -3.78 -2.75 9.05
N TYR A 289 -4.87 -3.02 9.72
CA TYR A 289 -6.17 -2.47 9.38
C TYR A 289 -6.31 -1.03 9.87
N TYR A 290 -6.92 -0.22 9.07
CA TYR A 290 -7.27 1.15 9.40
C TYR A 290 -8.63 1.49 8.83
N GLU A 291 -9.44 2.26 9.58
CA GLU A 291 -10.75 2.74 9.14
C GLU A 291 -10.78 4.26 9.15
N GLY A 292 -11.35 4.86 8.12
CA GLY A 292 -11.49 6.30 7.98
C GLY A 292 -10.33 6.94 7.21
N ILE A 293 -9.90 8.12 7.61
CA ILE A 293 -8.83 8.85 6.92
C ILE A 293 -7.47 8.39 7.46
N PRO A 294 -6.59 7.85 6.61
CA PRO A 294 -5.26 7.43 7.04
C PRO A 294 -4.33 8.64 7.21
N ASP A 295 -4.64 9.50 8.18
CA ASP A 295 -3.82 10.66 8.52
C ASP A 295 -2.75 10.34 9.58
N GLY A 296 -2.54 9.08 9.82
CA GLY A 296 -1.36 8.54 10.47
C GLY A 296 -1.39 8.48 11.98
N ILE A 297 -2.39 8.99 12.69
CA ILE A 297 -2.26 9.03 14.15
C ILE A 297 -3.62 8.86 14.86
N GLY A 298 -4.15 7.65 14.83
CA GLY A 298 -5.16 7.22 15.82
C GLY A 298 -6.39 8.10 16.00
N LYS A 299 -6.65 9.00 15.07
CA LYS A 299 -7.89 9.77 15.06
C LYS A 299 -8.98 8.93 14.44
N ARG A 300 -10.04 8.76 15.18
CA ARG A 300 -11.26 8.15 14.67
C ARG A 300 -12.01 9.11 13.76
N ARG A 301 -12.79 8.56 12.84
CA ARG A 301 -13.71 9.31 12.00
C ARG A 301 -14.56 10.26 12.86
N GLY A 302 -14.51 11.56 12.58
CA GLY A 302 -15.29 12.59 13.31
C GLY A 302 -14.58 13.28 14.46
N GLU A 303 -13.30 13.00 14.71
CA GLU A 303 -12.46 13.68 15.72
C GLU A 303 -11.73 14.92 15.18
N TYR A 304 -12.22 15.56 14.12
CA TYR A 304 -11.69 16.77 13.49
C TYR A 304 -12.42 18.02 13.98
#